data_e21acf0ed29b43d5634ea00a24e12b8c
#
_entry.id   e21acf0ed29b43d5634ea00a24e12b8c
#
_cell.length_a   1.000
_cell.length_b   1.000
_cell.length_c   1.000
_cell.angle_alpha   90.00
_cell.angle_beta   90.00
_cell.angle_gamma   90.00
#
_symmetry.space_group_name_H-M   'P 1'
#
loop_
_entity.id
_entity.type
_entity.pdbx_description
1 polymer ?
#
loop_
_entity_poly.entity_id
_entity_poly.type
_entity_poly.pdbx_seq_one_letter_code
_entity_poly.pdbx_strand_id
1 'polypeptide(L)'
;MAVKAAEDLRHVTAILVVHDGALWLPQVVASLTSQKRVVDQILAVDTGSTDSSAALLKGAKIPTLTLDRESGFGDAIWAAIQTLPAPTAPENEWLWIIHDDLSLDRSALENLISEIESRPNVAMAGPKLLGWHDRTHLLEIGVSIAANGNRWTGLEPAEYDQGQRDGVHEVLSVSTAGALIRRDVFEELGGFDNNLELFRDDVDFGWRLYSAGFAAIAVSSAVAFHAEASANERRSVDVAEAFLHRPLLLDRRNAAYVLLVNSSWWRLPLLTVQLLAGAIFRSIAFLFAKLPGYAGDEI
;
A
#
# COMPACT_ATOMS: atom_id res chain seq x y z
N MET A 1 13.11 39.28 -11.01
CA MET A 1 13.40 38.16 -11.94
C MET A 1 12.62 36.97 -11.44
N ALA A 2 11.57 36.56 -12.12
CA ALA A 2 10.86 35.32 -11.77
C ALA A 2 11.77 34.14 -12.10
N VAL A 3 12.15 33.37 -11.11
CA VAL A 3 12.80 32.07 -11.31
C VAL A 3 11.79 31.21 -12.06
N LYS A 4 12.09 30.88 -13.32
CA LYS A 4 11.32 29.93 -14.09
C LYS A 4 11.36 28.63 -13.28
N ALA A 5 10.20 28.17 -12.81
CA ALA A 5 10.12 26.87 -12.15
C ALA A 5 10.77 25.85 -13.08
N ALA A 6 11.71 25.07 -12.57
CA ALA A 6 12.29 23.97 -13.34
C ALA A 6 11.11 23.10 -13.81
N GLU A 7 11.10 22.79 -15.10
CA GLU A 7 10.08 21.93 -15.68
C GLU A 7 10.19 20.57 -15.00
N ASP A 8 9.14 20.13 -14.31
CA ASP A 8 9.11 18.81 -13.66
C ASP A 8 9.18 17.74 -14.75
N LEU A 9 10.34 17.11 -14.86
CA LEU A 9 10.61 16.09 -15.89
C LEU A 9 10.03 14.70 -15.51
N ARG A 10 9.41 14.57 -14.32
CA ARG A 10 8.87 13.30 -13.88
C ARG A 10 7.52 13.03 -14.53
N HIS A 11 7.43 11.83 -15.08
CA HIS A 11 6.19 11.29 -15.63
C HIS A 11 5.54 10.39 -14.59
N VAL A 12 4.31 10.68 -14.18
CA VAL A 12 3.58 9.95 -13.16
C VAL A 12 2.38 9.23 -13.78
N THR A 13 2.40 7.91 -13.72
CA THR A 13 1.24 7.07 -14.04
C THR A 13 0.54 6.65 -12.73
N ALA A 14 -0.69 7.09 -12.53
CA ALA A 14 -1.53 6.57 -11.46
C ALA A 14 -2.15 5.24 -11.87
N ILE A 15 -1.92 4.21 -11.07
CA ILE A 15 -2.54 2.89 -11.21
C ILE A 15 -3.60 2.75 -10.13
N LEU A 16 -4.86 2.80 -10.53
CA LEU A 16 -6.03 2.66 -9.65
C LEU A 16 -6.50 1.21 -9.67
N VAL A 17 -6.22 0.47 -8.60
CA VAL A 17 -6.72 -0.91 -8.44
C VAL A 17 -8.11 -0.89 -7.83
N VAL A 18 -9.04 -1.60 -8.47
CA VAL A 18 -10.46 -1.60 -8.12
C VAL A 18 -10.97 -3.02 -7.91
N HIS A 19 -11.64 -3.24 -6.76
CA HIS A 19 -12.31 -4.49 -6.43
C HIS A 19 -13.57 -4.22 -5.60
N ASP A 20 -14.76 -4.23 -6.22
CA ASP A 20 -16.04 -3.93 -5.57
C ASP A 20 -16.03 -2.61 -4.77
N GLY A 21 -15.42 -1.56 -5.36
CA GLY A 21 -15.17 -0.27 -4.73
C GLY A 21 -16.23 0.80 -4.98
N ALA A 22 -17.40 0.45 -5.54
CA ALA A 22 -18.39 1.43 -6.01
C ALA A 22 -18.82 2.47 -4.98
N LEU A 23 -18.74 2.14 -3.68
CA LEU A 23 -19.10 3.06 -2.59
C LEU A 23 -18.14 4.26 -2.52
N TRP A 24 -16.84 4.05 -2.74
CA TRP A 24 -15.80 5.08 -2.55
C TRP A 24 -15.30 5.65 -3.87
N LEU A 25 -15.37 4.86 -4.95
CA LEU A 25 -14.79 5.14 -6.25
C LEU A 25 -15.14 6.52 -6.83
N PRO A 26 -16.38 7.06 -6.71
CA PRO A 26 -16.70 8.40 -7.21
C PRO A 26 -15.83 9.50 -6.57
N GLN A 27 -15.60 9.42 -5.25
CA GLN A 27 -14.76 10.38 -4.54
C GLN A 27 -13.28 10.16 -4.83
N VAL A 28 -12.82 8.91 -4.95
CA VAL A 28 -11.45 8.56 -5.33
C VAL A 28 -11.11 9.16 -6.69
N VAL A 29 -11.93 8.89 -7.70
CA VAL A 29 -11.75 9.41 -9.07
C VAL A 29 -11.76 10.94 -9.08
N ALA A 30 -12.69 11.57 -8.37
CA ALA A 30 -12.75 13.03 -8.28
C ALA A 30 -11.48 13.62 -7.63
N SER A 31 -10.97 13.00 -6.56
CA SER A 31 -9.75 13.45 -5.89
C SER A 31 -8.50 13.27 -6.76
N LEU A 32 -8.41 12.16 -7.48
CA LEU A 32 -7.30 11.84 -8.37
C LEU A 32 -7.22 12.79 -9.57
N THR A 33 -8.38 13.09 -10.18
CA THR A 33 -8.45 13.97 -11.36
C THR A 33 -8.36 15.45 -11.03
N SER A 34 -8.49 15.84 -9.75
CA SER A 34 -8.42 17.24 -9.30
C SER A 34 -7.09 17.62 -8.63
N GLN A 35 -6.04 16.81 -8.79
CA GLN A 35 -4.72 17.13 -8.25
C GLN A 35 -4.15 18.43 -8.82
N LYS A 36 -3.47 19.24 -7.99
CA LYS A 36 -2.78 20.46 -8.44
C LYS A 36 -1.65 20.15 -9.43
N ARG A 37 -0.80 19.20 -9.09
CA ARG A 37 0.11 18.55 -10.05
C ARG A 37 -0.71 17.49 -10.78
N VAL A 38 -1.06 17.76 -12.02
CA VAL A 38 -1.87 16.85 -12.85
C VAL A 38 -1.12 15.54 -13.05
N VAL A 39 -1.81 14.43 -12.89
CA VAL A 39 -1.27 13.09 -13.19
C VAL A 39 -1.13 12.96 -14.71
N ASP A 40 0.01 12.47 -15.19
CA ASP A 40 0.28 12.40 -16.64
C ASP A 40 -0.55 11.30 -17.30
N GLN A 41 -0.76 10.18 -16.61
CA GLN A 41 -1.60 9.09 -17.06
C GLN A 41 -2.36 8.47 -15.88
N ILE A 42 -3.62 8.10 -16.10
CA ILE A 42 -4.43 7.33 -15.15
C ILE A 42 -4.85 6.04 -15.84
N LEU A 43 -4.59 4.92 -15.20
CA LEU A 43 -5.00 3.59 -15.65
C LEU A 43 -5.66 2.87 -14.49
N ALA A 44 -6.90 2.40 -14.68
CA ALA A 44 -7.56 1.55 -13.70
C ALA A 44 -7.34 0.07 -14.03
N VAL A 45 -7.28 -0.75 -13.00
CA VAL A 45 -7.31 -2.21 -13.12
C VAL A 45 -8.45 -2.72 -12.25
N ASP A 46 -9.49 -3.24 -12.90
CA ASP A 46 -10.65 -3.84 -12.25
C ASP A 46 -10.42 -5.35 -12.13
N THR A 47 -10.27 -5.83 -10.91
CA THR A 47 -10.06 -7.26 -10.61
C THR A 47 -11.40 -7.98 -10.46
N GLY A 48 -12.24 -7.91 -11.50
CA GLY A 48 -13.49 -8.65 -11.60
C GLY A 48 -14.59 -8.17 -10.64
N SER A 49 -14.76 -6.84 -10.51
CA SER A 49 -15.84 -6.28 -9.68
C SER A 49 -17.21 -6.74 -10.15
N THR A 50 -18.08 -7.05 -9.19
CA THR A 50 -19.46 -7.49 -9.41
C THR A 50 -20.48 -6.39 -9.14
N ASP A 51 -20.05 -5.29 -8.56
CA ASP A 51 -20.85 -4.10 -8.27
C ASP A 51 -20.86 -3.10 -9.44
N SER A 52 -21.19 -1.84 -9.20
CA SER A 52 -21.21 -0.80 -10.23
C SER A 52 -19.85 -0.17 -10.56
N SER A 53 -18.74 -0.68 -10.03
CA SER A 53 -17.39 -0.10 -10.20
C SER A 53 -17.01 0.06 -11.67
N ALA A 54 -17.17 -0.98 -12.49
CA ALA A 54 -16.87 -0.94 -13.92
C ALA A 54 -17.68 0.14 -14.67
N ALA A 55 -18.96 0.31 -14.30
CA ALA A 55 -19.82 1.34 -14.88
C ALA A 55 -19.37 2.76 -14.49
N LEU A 56 -18.92 2.96 -13.24
CA LEU A 56 -18.41 4.22 -12.74
C LEU A 56 -17.10 4.61 -13.44
N LEU A 57 -16.15 3.68 -13.59
CA LEU A 57 -14.91 3.91 -14.33
C LEU A 57 -15.16 4.30 -15.78
N LYS A 58 -16.07 3.57 -16.46
CA LYS A 58 -16.48 3.89 -17.83
C LYS A 58 -17.13 5.28 -17.93
N GLY A 59 -17.99 5.62 -16.96
CA GLY A 59 -18.63 6.94 -16.88
C GLY A 59 -17.62 8.08 -16.71
N ALA A 60 -16.58 7.85 -15.94
CA ALA A 60 -15.44 8.75 -15.71
C ALA A 60 -14.44 8.78 -16.89
N LYS A 61 -14.61 7.91 -17.91
CA LYS A 61 -13.72 7.77 -19.07
C LYS A 61 -12.27 7.42 -18.67
N ILE A 62 -12.08 6.66 -17.60
CA ILE A 62 -10.76 6.18 -17.19
C ILE A 62 -10.46 4.90 -17.98
N PRO A 63 -9.31 4.82 -18.70
CA PRO A 63 -8.85 3.59 -19.32
C PRO A 63 -8.77 2.49 -18.27
N THR A 64 -9.37 1.33 -18.54
CA THR A 64 -9.52 0.26 -17.57
C THR A 64 -9.13 -1.08 -18.17
N LEU A 65 -8.24 -1.81 -17.48
CA LEU A 65 -8.00 -3.23 -17.70
C LEU A 65 -8.95 -4.02 -16.80
N THR A 66 -9.44 -5.14 -17.29
CA THR A 66 -10.24 -6.07 -16.48
C THR A 66 -9.47 -7.38 -16.36
N LEU A 67 -9.30 -7.83 -15.13
CA LEU A 67 -8.69 -9.10 -14.77
C LEU A 67 -9.73 -10.02 -14.13
N ASP A 68 -9.36 -11.28 -13.94
CA ASP A 68 -10.18 -12.22 -13.20
C ASP A 68 -10.26 -11.85 -11.73
N ARG A 69 -11.34 -12.26 -11.04
CA ARG A 69 -11.62 -11.92 -9.64
C ARG A 69 -10.56 -12.45 -8.67
N GLU A 70 -9.93 -13.54 -9.02
CA GLU A 70 -8.86 -14.18 -8.25
C GLU A 70 -7.49 -13.49 -8.41
N SER A 71 -7.40 -12.49 -9.29
CA SER A 71 -6.15 -11.75 -9.50
C SER A 71 -5.74 -10.96 -8.26
N GLY A 72 -4.51 -11.18 -7.81
CA GLY A 72 -3.95 -10.47 -6.67
C GLY A 72 -3.66 -8.99 -6.95
N PHE A 73 -3.43 -8.23 -5.87
CA PHE A 73 -3.08 -6.81 -5.97
C PHE A 73 -1.80 -6.58 -6.78
N GLY A 74 -0.76 -7.40 -6.52
CA GLY A 74 0.50 -7.36 -7.28
C GLY A 74 0.32 -7.66 -8.77
N ASP A 75 -0.53 -8.66 -9.10
CA ASP A 75 -0.85 -9.00 -10.49
C ASP A 75 -1.53 -7.84 -11.22
N ALA A 76 -2.43 -7.12 -10.55
CA ALA A 76 -3.10 -5.94 -11.10
C ALA A 76 -2.10 -4.83 -11.47
N ILE A 77 -1.14 -4.55 -10.59
CA ILE A 77 -0.08 -3.56 -10.86
C ILE A 77 0.79 -4.00 -12.03
N TRP A 78 1.21 -5.27 -12.08
CA TRP A 78 2.00 -5.80 -13.18
C TRP A 78 1.25 -5.75 -14.52
N ALA A 79 -0.02 -6.12 -14.53
CA ALA A 79 -0.85 -6.03 -15.73
C ALA A 79 -0.93 -4.60 -16.26
N ALA A 80 -1.07 -3.60 -15.37
CA ALA A 80 -1.02 -2.20 -15.75
C ALA A 80 0.32 -1.83 -16.38
N ILE A 81 1.44 -2.15 -15.72
CA ILE A 81 2.80 -1.80 -16.19
C ILE A 81 3.07 -2.37 -17.57
N GLN A 82 2.63 -3.61 -17.85
CA GLN A 82 2.81 -4.25 -19.16
C GLN A 82 2.10 -3.53 -20.31
N THR A 83 1.11 -2.69 -20.04
CA THR A 83 0.45 -1.88 -21.07
C THR A 83 1.12 -0.54 -21.31
N LEU A 84 2.00 -0.11 -20.39
CA LEU A 84 2.69 1.16 -20.51
C LEU A 84 3.81 1.08 -21.55
N PRO A 85 4.10 2.18 -22.26
CA PRO A 85 5.25 2.23 -23.15
C PRO A 85 6.55 2.04 -22.36
N ALA A 86 7.58 1.56 -23.07
CA ALA A 86 8.92 1.53 -22.49
C ALA A 86 9.36 2.94 -22.12
N PRO A 87 9.92 3.16 -20.92
CA PRO A 87 10.31 4.50 -20.47
C PRO A 87 11.49 5.03 -21.29
N THR A 88 11.46 6.32 -21.63
CA THR A 88 12.58 6.99 -22.31
C THR A 88 13.64 7.47 -21.32
N ALA A 89 13.25 7.77 -20.10
CA ALA A 89 14.09 8.15 -18.97
C ALA A 89 13.60 7.38 -17.72
N PRO A 90 14.09 6.13 -17.53
CA PRO A 90 13.55 5.24 -16.49
C PRO A 90 13.53 5.85 -15.09
N GLU A 91 14.54 6.63 -14.75
CA GLU A 91 14.67 7.30 -13.45
C GLU A 91 13.62 8.40 -13.21
N ASN A 92 12.94 8.84 -14.27
CA ASN A 92 11.91 9.87 -14.22
C ASN A 92 10.48 9.30 -14.29
N GLU A 93 10.33 7.99 -14.47
CA GLU A 93 9.03 7.33 -14.52
C GLU A 93 8.59 6.87 -13.13
N TRP A 94 7.42 7.30 -12.71
CA TRP A 94 6.88 7.02 -11.38
C TRP A 94 5.49 6.40 -11.48
N LEU A 95 5.25 5.38 -10.66
CA LEU A 95 3.96 4.72 -10.49
C LEU A 95 3.32 5.26 -9.19
N TRP A 96 2.14 5.82 -9.29
CA TRP A 96 1.35 6.22 -8.14
C TRP A 96 0.25 5.22 -7.89
N ILE A 97 0.40 4.41 -6.86
CA ILE A 97 -0.50 3.30 -6.55
C ILE A 97 -1.69 3.83 -5.76
N ILE A 98 -2.89 3.64 -6.28
CA ILE A 98 -4.14 4.16 -5.70
C ILE A 98 -5.10 3.00 -5.44
N HIS A 99 -5.65 2.96 -4.22
CA HIS A 99 -6.73 2.04 -3.87
C HIS A 99 -8.09 2.67 -4.18
N ASP A 100 -9.09 1.85 -4.45
CA ASP A 100 -10.45 2.28 -4.76
C ASP A 100 -11.21 2.88 -3.57
N ASP A 101 -10.62 2.85 -2.38
CA ASP A 101 -11.12 3.41 -1.13
C ASP A 101 -10.18 4.48 -0.52
N LEU A 102 -9.33 5.11 -1.39
CA LEU A 102 -8.37 6.15 -1.02
C LEU A 102 -8.71 7.49 -1.68
N SER A 103 -9.11 8.49 -0.91
CA SER A 103 -9.29 9.87 -1.39
C SER A 103 -8.05 10.70 -1.09
N LEU A 104 -7.63 11.53 -2.03
CA LEU A 104 -6.39 12.30 -1.98
C LEU A 104 -6.65 13.78 -1.67
N ASP A 105 -5.82 14.42 -0.87
CA ASP A 105 -5.77 15.88 -0.84
C ASP A 105 -5.29 16.41 -2.20
N ARG A 106 -5.76 17.60 -2.57
CA ARG A 106 -5.43 18.21 -3.88
C ARG A 106 -3.95 18.45 -4.10
N SER A 107 -3.17 18.57 -3.05
CA SER A 107 -1.72 18.81 -3.07
C SER A 107 -0.91 17.53 -2.86
N ALA A 108 -1.55 16.37 -2.74
CA ALA A 108 -0.85 15.14 -2.35
C ALA A 108 0.30 14.80 -3.31
N LEU A 109 0.03 14.76 -4.61
CA LEU A 109 1.06 14.46 -5.60
C LEU A 109 2.15 15.55 -5.68
N GLU A 110 1.74 16.83 -5.66
CA GLU A 110 2.70 17.96 -5.66
C GLU A 110 3.68 17.86 -4.49
N ASN A 111 3.18 17.56 -3.29
CA ASN A 111 4.01 17.42 -2.10
C ASN A 111 4.92 16.20 -2.15
N LEU A 112 4.45 15.05 -2.64
CA LEU A 112 5.29 13.86 -2.83
C LEU A 112 6.43 14.15 -3.82
N ILE A 113 6.12 14.74 -4.97
CA ILE A 113 7.11 15.08 -6.02
C ILE A 113 8.15 16.06 -5.48
N SER A 114 7.73 17.12 -4.78
CA SER A 114 8.64 18.13 -4.21
C SER A 114 9.68 17.51 -3.27
N GLU A 115 9.29 16.51 -2.48
CA GLU A 115 10.19 15.89 -1.50
C GLU A 115 11.17 14.90 -2.13
N ILE A 116 10.81 14.23 -3.21
CA ILE A 116 11.74 13.31 -3.90
C ILE A 116 12.76 14.06 -4.76
N GLU A 117 12.50 15.33 -5.16
CA GLU A 117 13.40 16.12 -6.02
C GLU A 117 14.81 16.26 -5.46
N SER A 118 14.91 16.47 -4.15
CA SER A 118 16.20 16.69 -3.47
C SER A 118 16.86 15.39 -2.98
N ARG A 119 16.24 14.23 -3.26
CA ARG A 119 16.63 12.93 -2.68
C ARG A 119 16.77 11.85 -3.75
N PRO A 120 17.87 11.80 -4.51
CA PRO A 120 18.00 10.91 -5.67
C PRO A 120 18.02 9.41 -5.32
N ASN A 121 18.32 9.04 -4.09
CA ASN A 121 18.27 7.67 -3.59
C ASN A 121 16.86 7.22 -3.15
N VAL A 122 15.89 8.14 -3.07
CA VAL A 122 14.50 7.80 -2.75
C VAL A 122 13.85 7.16 -3.98
N ALA A 123 13.30 5.98 -3.80
CA ALA A 123 12.57 5.26 -4.83
C ALA A 123 11.12 4.93 -4.42
N MET A 124 10.73 5.26 -3.18
CA MET A 124 9.37 5.12 -2.70
C MET A 124 9.01 6.29 -1.77
N ALA A 125 7.86 6.91 -1.97
CA ALA A 125 7.34 7.95 -1.12
C ALA A 125 5.84 7.72 -0.86
N GLY A 126 5.38 8.01 0.36
CA GLY A 126 3.97 7.82 0.71
C GLY A 126 3.39 8.97 1.54
N PRO A 127 2.06 9.17 1.46
CA PRO A 127 1.37 10.21 2.19
C PRO A 127 1.18 9.86 3.66
N LYS A 128 0.79 10.87 4.46
CA LYS A 128 0.12 10.69 5.73
C LYS A 128 -1.31 10.21 5.47
N LEU A 129 -1.67 9.04 6.02
CA LEU A 129 -3.00 8.47 5.89
C LEU A 129 -3.86 8.86 7.10
N LEU A 130 -5.00 9.45 6.82
CA LEU A 130 -6.03 9.80 7.78
C LEU A 130 -7.30 9.00 7.53
N GLY A 131 -8.18 8.92 8.53
CA GLY A 131 -9.45 8.23 8.41
C GLY A 131 -10.37 8.86 7.37
N TRP A 132 -11.08 8.06 6.60
CA TRP A 132 -12.04 8.52 5.60
C TRP A 132 -13.19 9.32 6.21
N HIS A 133 -13.74 8.83 7.31
CA HIS A 133 -14.88 9.46 8.00
C HIS A 133 -14.44 10.46 9.05
N ASP A 134 -13.42 10.14 9.81
CA ASP A 134 -12.79 11.02 10.78
C ASP A 134 -11.40 11.42 10.26
N ARG A 135 -11.34 12.57 9.61
CA ARG A 135 -10.13 13.11 8.97
C ARG A 135 -9.09 13.63 9.96
N THR A 136 -9.37 13.55 11.25
CA THR A 136 -8.42 13.86 12.33
C THR A 136 -7.76 12.60 12.90
N HIS A 137 -8.31 11.42 12.60
CA HIS A 137 -7.78 10.14 13.04
C HIS A 137 -6.59 9.75 12.16
N LEU A 138 -5.41 9.60 12.77
CA LEU A 138 -4.18 9.22 12.10
C LEU A 138 -4.13 7.70 11.94
N LEU A 139 -4.16 7.21 10.70
CA LEU A 139 -4.08 5.80 10.39
C LEU A 139 -2.64 5.34 10.22
N GLU A 140 -1.84 6.14 9.50
CA GLU A 140 -0.47 5.77 9.19
C GLU A 140 0.37 6.95 8.68
N ILE A 141 1.65 6.92 9.05
CA ILE A 141 2.69 7.76 8.48
C ILE A 141 3.99 6.96 8.42
N GLY A 142 4.13 6.15 7.35
CA GLY A 142 5.22 5.20 7.20
C GLY A 142 5.07 3.94 8.04
N VAL A 143 5.80 2.92 7.64
CA VAL A 143 5.73 1.57 8.18
C VAL A 143 7.12 1.06 8.48
N SER A 144 7.24 0.31 9.55
CA SER A 144 8.41 -0.48 9.89
C SER A 144 8.00 -1.91 10.28
N ILE A 145 8.96 -2.75 10.59
CA ILE A 145 8.72 -4.12 11.04
C ILE A 145 9.40 -4.34 12.39
N ALA A 146 8.66 -4.90 13.34
CA ALA A 146 9.21 -5.31 14.62
C ALA A 146 9.95 -6.64 14.49
N ALA A 147 10.82 -6.95 15.48
CA ALA A 147 11.62 -8.18 15.48
C ALA A 147 10.80 -9.50 15.46
N ASN A 148 9.52 -9.43 15.81
CA ASN A 148 8.58 -10.55 15.76
C ASN A 148 7.78 -10.63 14.45
N GLY A 149 8.11 -9.79 13.45
CA GLY A 149 7.41 -9.72 12.17
C GLY A 149 6.16 -8.81 12.17
N ASN A 150 5.77 -8.26 13.32
CA ASN A 150 4.61 -7.36 13.35
C ASN A 150 4.90 -6.05 12.60
N ARG A 151 3.93 -5.62 11.80
CA ARG A 151 3.92 -4.29 11.19
C ARG A 151 3.82 -3.23 12.30
N TRP A 152 4.64 -2.22 12.22
CA TRP A 152 4.72 -1.17 13.23
C TRP A 152 4.70 0.20 12.57
N THR A 153 3.70 0.98 12.89
CA THR A 153 3.51 2.34 12.37
C THR A 153 4.06 3.41 13.32
N GLY A 154 4.42 3.02 14.54
CA GLY A 154 4.84 3.97 15.59
C GLY A 154 3.70 4.79 16.18
N LEU A 155 2.46 4.49 15.82
CA LEU A 155 1.28 5.20 16.31
C LEU A 155 0.69 4.55 17.56
N GLU A 156 0.10 5.38 18.42
CA GLU A 156 -0.75 4.91 19.50
C GLU A 156 -2.15 4.54 18.97
N PRO A 157 -2.87 3.61 19.62
CA PRO A 157 -4.24 3.29 19.24
C PRO A 157 -5.14 4.54 19.23
N ALA A 158 -5.86 4.75 18.13
CA ALA A 158 -6.74 5.90 17.93
C ALA A 158 -6.04 7.27 18.08
N GLU A 159 -4.79 7.38 17.64
CA GLU A 159 -4.03 8.63 17.66
C GLU A 159 -4.68 9.67 16.73
N TYR A 160 -4.85 10.89 17.23
CA TYR A 160 -5.32 12.03 16.43
C TYR A 160 -4.16 12.82 15.87
N ASP A 161 -4.30 13.29 14.62
CA ASP A 161 -3.32 14.16 13.99
C ASP A 161 -3.36 15.57 14.61
N GLN A 162 -2.29 15.95 15.30
CA GLN A 162 -2.07 17.26 15.92
C GLN A 162 -0.76 17.89 15.41
N GLY A 163 -0.22 17.38 14.29
CA GLY A 163 1.06 17.80 13.76
C GLY A 163 2.28 17.16 14.45
N GLN A 164 2.08 16.26 15.42
CA GLN A 164 3.15 15.59 16.16
C GLN A 164 4.03 14.67 15.30
N ARG A 165 3.52 14.31 14.13
CA ARG A 165 4.22 13.46 13.13
C ARG A 165 4.59 14.23 11.87
N ASP A 166 4.55 15.57 11.90
CA ASP A 166 4.84 16.36 10.72
C ASP A 166 6.33 16.31 10.35
N GLY A 167 6.60 16.42 9.05
CA GLY A 167 7.93 16.34 8.46
C GLY A 167 8.05 15.26 7.39
N VAL A 168 9.27 15.03 6.97
CA VAL A 168 9.64 13.94 6.06
C VAL A 168 10.50 12.95 6.83
N HIS A 169 10.06 11.71 6.86
CA HIS A 169 10.71 10.65 7.64
C HIS A 169 11.17 9.54 6.71
N GLU A 170 12.44 9.13 6.84
CA GLU A 170 12.89 7.91 6.22
C GLU A 170 12.31 6.71 7.00
N VAL A 171 11.70 5.79 6.29
CA VAL A 171 10.96 4.65 6.83
C VAL A 171 11.36 3.37 6.09
N LEU A 172 11.02 2.21 6.63
CA LEU A 172 11.24 0.95 5.91
C LEU A 172 10.35 0.88 4.67
N SER A 173 9.09 1.29 4.83
CA SER A 173 8.09 1.28 3.77
C SER A 173 7.01 2.32 4.03
N VAL A 174 6.13 2.51 3.05
CA VAL A 174 4.86 3.22 3.17
C VAL A 174 3.75 2.31 2.68
N SER A 175 2.52 2.57 3.12
CA SER A 175 1.34 1.84 2.63
C SER A 175 1.26 1.90 1.10
N THR A 176 0.85 0.82 0.46
CA THR A 176 0.51 0.82 -0.97
C THR A 176 -0.62 1.78 -1.30
N ALA A 177 -1.45 2.14 -0.30
CA ALA A 177 -2.48 3.16 -0.44
C ALA A 177 -1.86 4.56 -0.60
N GLY A 178 -1.63 4.98 -1.83
CA GLY A 178 -1.03 6.28 -2.17
C GLY A 178 0.49 6.27 -2.35
N ALA A 179 1.13 5.12 -2.40
CA ALA A 179 2.57 5.02 -2.64
C ALA A 179 2.96 5.52 -4.03
N LEU A 180 3.94 6.41 -4.07
CA LEU A 180 4.62 6.85 -5.29
C LEU A 180 5.95 6.10 -5.38
N ILE A 181 6.12 5.27 -6.41
CA ILE A 181 7.24 4.33 -6.54
C ILE A 181 7.93 4.55 -7.89
N ARG A 182 9.24 4.59 -7.90
CA ARG A 182 10.05 4.69 -9.13
C ARG A 182 9.89 3.42 -9.95
N ARG A 183 9.46 3.55 -11.20
CA ARG A 183 9.09 2.42 -12.06
C ARG A 183 10.26 1.47 -12.32
N ASP A 184 11.43 2.00 -12.64
CA ASP A 184 12.62 1.19 -12.90
C ASP A 184 13.02 0.33 -11.69
N VAL A 185 12.97 0.91 -10.48
CA VAL A 185 13.28 0.18 -9.25
C VAL A 185 12.18 -0.86 -8.94
N PHE A 186 10.90 -0.54 -9.19
CA PHE A 186 9.80 -1.49 -9.02
C PHE A 186 9.99 -2.71 -9.93
N GLU A 187 10.32 -2.48 -11.21
CA GLU A 187 10.56 -3.55 -12.19
C GLU A 187 11.84 -4.34 -11.86
N GLU A 188 12.94 -3.68 -11.49
CA GLU A 188 14.21 -4.32 -11.12
C GLU A 188 14.06 -5.25 -9.91
N LEU A 189 13.29 -4.83 -8.91
CA LEU A 189 13.04 -5.61 -7.70
C LEU A 189 11.97 -6.69 -7.87
N GLY A 190 11.35 -6.81 -9.05
CA GLY A 190 10.32 -7.80 -9.34
C GLY A 190 8.93 -7.45 -8.78
N GLY A 191 8.68 -6.19 -8.44
CA GLY A 191 7.40 -5.70 -7.96
C GLY A 191 6.97 -6.25 -6.60
N PHE A 192 5.66 -6.29 -6.35
CA PHE A 192 5.10 -6.94 -5.15
C PHE A 192 5.15 -8.46 -5.29
N ASP A 193 5.40 -9.16 -4.18
CA ASP A 193 5.48 -10.62 -4.16
C ASP A 193 4.08 -11.25 -4.29
N ASN A 194 3.86 -12.03 -5.33
CA ASN A 194 2.57 -12.70 -5.60
C ASN A 194 2.18 -13.75 -4.54
N ASN A 195 3.09 -14.15 -3.64
CA ASN A 195 2.74 -14.98 -2.48
C ASN A 195 2.03 -14.17 -1.38
N LEU A 196 2.04 -12.83 -1.48
CA LEU A 196 1.38 -11.90 -0.58
C LEU A 196 0.10 -11.37 -1.24
N GLU A 197 -0.93 -12.20 -1.31
CA GLU A 197 -2.21 -11.86 -1.96
C GLU A 197 -2.88 -10.63 -1.32
N LEU A 198 -2.75 -10.49 0.00
CA LEU A 198 -3.30 -9.40 0.79
C LEU A 198 -2.42 -9.19 2.04
N PHE A 199 -2.15 -7.94 2.40
CA PHE A 199 -1.32 -7.49 3.52
C PHE A 199 0.18 -7.83 3.38
N ARG A 200 1.03 -6.94 3.87
CA ARG A 200 2.51 -7.05 3.97
C ARG A 200 3.29 -6.93 2.67
N ASP A 201 2.65 -6.78 1.55
CA ASP A 201 3.25 -6.47 0.26
C ASP A 201 4.07 -5.18 0.31
N ASP A 202 3.57 -4.16 1.02
CA ASP A 202 4.26 -2.91 1.32
C ASP A 202 5.57 -3.13 2.10
N VAL A 203 5.51 -3.89 3.18
CA VAL A 203 6.67 -4.15 4.05
C VAL A 203 7.72 -5.00 3.34
N ASP A 204 7.29 -6.03 2.60
CA ASP A 204 8.19 -6.87 1.81
C ASP A 204 8.92 -6.05 0.74
N PHE A 205 8.17 -5.28 -0.05
CA PHE A 205 8.76 -4.45 -1.09
C PHE A 205 9.70 -3.39 -0.51
N GLY A 206 9.30 -2.70 0.55
CA GLY A 206 10.14 -1.72 1.23
C GLY A 206 11.44 -2.32 1.78
N TRP A 207 11.40 -3.55 2.30
CA TRP A 207 12.61 -4.22 2.79
C TRP A 207 13.55 -4.59 1.65
N ARG A 208 13.04 -5.12 0.53
CA ARG A 208 13.84 -5.39 -0.68
C ARG A 208 14.42 -4.10 -1.26
N LEU A 209 13.64 -3.03 -1.30
CA LEU A 209 14.07 -1.70 -1.73
C LEU A 209 15.22 -1.17 -0.87
N TYR A 210 15.08 -1.22 0.46
CA TYR A 210 16.16 -0.84 1.38
C TYR A 210 17.41 -1.71 1.18
N SER A 211 17.26 -3.03 1.01
CA SER A 211 18.37 -3.95 0.78
C SER A 211 19.11 -3.70 -0.53
N ALA A 212 18.43 -3.12 -1.52
CA ALA A 212 19.01 -2.69 -2.79
C ALA A 212 19.70 -1.31 -2.71
N GLY A 213 19.66 -0.63 -1.54
CA GLY A 213 20.34 0.66 -1.32
C GLY A 213 19.47 1.88 -1.62
N PHE A 214 18.18 1.70 -1.87
CA PHE A 214 17.22 2.80 -2.02
C PHE A 214 16.56 3.15 -0.69
N ALA A 215 15.93 4.32 -0.65
CA ALA A 215 15.19 4.80 0.51
C ALA A 215 13.70 4.93 0.22
N ALA A 216 12.90 4.68 1.27
CA ALA A 216 11.49 5.04 1.31
C ALA A 216 11.27 6.20 2.28
N ILE A 217 10.38 7.15 1.93
CA ILE A 217 10.04 8.30 2.78
C ILE A 217 8.54 8.43 2.99
N ALA A 218 8.16 8.77 4.20
CA ALA A 218 6.81 9.25 4.53
C ALA A 218 6.81 10.78 4.52
N VAL A 219 5.84 11.36 3.83
CA VAL A 219 5.71 12.81 3.60
C VAL A 219 4.42 13.30 4.24
N SER A 220 4.51 13.95 5.40
CA SER A 220 3.31 14.37 6.17
C SER A 220 2.49 15.47 5.48
N SER A 221 3.12 16.29 4.65
CA SER A 221 2.43 17.33 3.86
C SER A 221 1.61 16.76 2.69
N ALA A 222 1.92 15.53 2.25
CA ALA A 222 1.08 14.78 1.35
C ALA A 222 0.03 14.02 2.18
N VAL A 223 -1.25 14.35 2.01
CA VAL A 223 -2.34 13.78 2.81
C VAL A 223 -3.28 12.97 1.95
N ALA A 224 -3.69 11.82 2.47
CA ALA A 224 -4.75 11.01 1.88
C ALA A 224 -5.69 10.45 2.95
N PHE A 225 -6.92 10.12 2.56
CA PHE A 225 -7.99 9.65 3.44
C PHE A 225 -8.38 8.25 3.01
N HIS A 226 -8.20 7.28 3.91
CA HIS A 226 -8.37 5.86 3.61
C HIS A 226 -9.54 5.25 4.39
N ALA A 227 -10.39 4.46 3.73
CA ALA A 227 -11.53 3.81 4.37
C ALA A 227 -11.17 2.47 5.00
N GLU A 228 -10.01 1.88 4.63
CA GLU A 228 -9.53 0.57 5.08
C GLU A 228 -10.60 -0.53 4.91
N ALA A 229 -11.27 -0.52 3.76
CA ALA A 229 -12.42 -1.38 3.49
C ALA A 229 -12.10 -2.88 3.65
N SER A 230 -10.91 -3.30 3.25
CA SER A 230 -10.46 -4.69 3.36
C SER A 230 -10.18 -5.11 4.81
N ALA A 231 -9.64 -4.21 5.64
CA ALA A 231 -9.34 -4.49 7.05
C ALA A 231 -10.61 -4.48 7.92
N ASN A 232 -11.59 -3.66 7.55
CA ASN A 232 -12.81 -3.47 8.32
C ASN A 232 -14.01 -4.30 7.81
N GLU A 233 -13.79 -5.26 6.90
CA GLU A 233 -14.83 -6.13 6.31
C GLU A 233 -16.05 -5.36 5.77
N ARG A 234 -15.86 -4.13 5.31
CA ARG A 234 -16.93 -3.25 4.82
C ARG A 234 -17.30 -3.48 3.35
N ARG A 235 -16.61 -4.40 2.67
CA ARG A 235 -17.01 -4.87 1.35
C ARG A 235 -18.07 -5.95 1.55
N SER A 236 -19.07 -6.02 0.66
CA SER A 236 -20.09 -7.06 0.68
C SER A 236 -19.44 -8.41 0.32
N VAL A 237 -18.89 -9.08 1.31
CA VAL A 237 -18.33 -10.43 1.15
C VAL A 237 -19.47 -11.42 1.39
N ASP A 238 -19.60 -12.41 0.50
CA ASP A 238 -20.45 -13.57 0.77
C ASP A 238 -19.94 -14.24 2.05
N VAL A 239 -20.87 -14.60 2.96
CA VAL A 239 -20.53 -15.16 4.28
C VAL A 239 -19.63 -16.40 4.14
N ALA A 240 -19.73 -17.14 3.02
CA ALA A 240 -18.85 -18.26 2.71
C ALA A 240 -17.39 -17.84 2.42
N GLU A 241 -17.17 -16.72 1.75
CA GLU A 241 -15.84 -16.15 1.50
C GLU A 241 -15.23 -15.56 2.78
N ALA A 242 -16.02 -14.94 3.66
CA ALA A 242 -15.53 -14.43 4.93
C ALA A 242 -14.93 -15.51 5.84
N PHE A 243 -15.40 -16.76 5.73
CA PHE A 243 -14.80 -17.91 6.42
C PHE A 243 -13.48 -18.40 5.78
N LEU A 244 -13.29 -18.17 4.49
CA LEU A 244 -12.08 -18.55 3.77
C LEU A 244 -10.97 -17.49 3.92
N HIS A 245 -11.33 -16.23 4.05
CA HIS A 245 -10.40 -15.11 4.22
C HIS A 245 -10.42 -14.61 5.66
N ARG A 246 -9.68 -15.29 6.55
CA ARG A 246 -9.45 -14.80 7.93
C ARG A 246 -8.35 -13.75 7.90
N PRO A 247 -8.66 -12.43 7.92
CA PRO A 247 -7.66 -11.38 7.74
C PRO A 247 -6.50 -11.46 8.73
N LEU A 248 -6.80 -11.83 9.98
CA LEU A 248 -5.81 -11.95 11.03
C LEU A 248 -4.84 -13.13 10.80
N LEU A 249 -5.36 -14.27 10.34
CA LEU A 249 -4.54 -15.44 10.02
C LEU A 249 -3.62 -15.15 8.84
N LEU A 250 -4.17 -14.53 7.79
CA LEU A 250 -3.44 -14.17 6.60
C LEU A 250 -2.33 -13.14 6.91
N ASP A 251 -2.64 -12.11 7.71
CA ASP A 251 -1.66 -11.11 8.13
C ASP A 251 -0.52 -11.74 8.94
N ARG A 252 -0.80 -12.71 9.81
CA ARG A 252 0.22 -13.43 10.59
C ARG A 252 1.07 -14.35 9.74
N ARG A 253 0.45 -15.11 8.83
CA ARG A 253 1.18 -15.94 7.86
C ARG A 253 2.16 -15.07 7.07
N ASN A 254 1.65 -13.96 6.53
CA ASN A 254 2.43 -13.06 5.71
C ASN A 254 3.52 -12.35 6.53
N ALA A 255 3.26 -11.99 7.80
CA ALA A 255 4.27 -11.45 8.70
C ALA A 255 5.45 -12.41 8.91
N ALA A 256 5.16 -13.70 9.15
CA ALA A 256 6.19 -14.72 9.28
C ALA A 256 6.95 -14.93 7.96
N TYR A 257 6.24 -15.00 6.86
CA TYR A 257 6.82 -15.14 5.52
C TYR A 257 7.78 -13.98 5.22
N VAL A 258 7.33 -12.73 5.31
CA VAL A 258 8.15 -11.53 5.03
C VAL A 258 9.40 -11.50 5.93
N LEU A 259 9.26 -11.83 7.21
CA LEU A 259 10.38 -11.89 8.13
C LEU A 259 11.42 -12.94 7.70
N LEU A 260 10.97 -14.12 7.28
CA LEU A 260 11.86 -15.21 6.90
C LEU A 260 12.54 -14.97 5.55
N VAL A 261 11.81 -14.54 4.52
CA VAL A 261 12.36 -14.37 3.16
C VAL A 261 13.34 -13.20 3.06
N ASN A 262 13.13 -12.14 3.85
CA ASN A 262 13.99 -10.95 3.84
C ASN A 262 15.13 -11.01 4.88
N SER A 263 15.16 -12.02 5.76
CA SER A 263 16.20 -12.14 6.77
C SER A 263 17.43 -12.87 6.23
N SER A 264 18.62 -12.51 6.76
CA SER A 264 19.86 -13.21 6.45
C SER A 264 19.77 -14.69 6.84
N TRP A 265 20.25 -15.59 5.98
CA TRP A 265 20.13 -17.05 6.14
C TRP A 265 20.62 -17.59 7.49
N TRP A 266 21.65 -16.99 8.09
CA TRP A 266 22.19 -17.39 9.40
C TRP A 266 21.27 -17.05 10.57
N ARG A 267 20.30 -16.15 10.39
CA ARG A 267 19.26 -15.80 11.37
C ARG A 267 18.05 -16.74 11.32
N LEU A 268 17.84 -17.42 10.20
CA LEU A 268 16.63 -18.24 9.98
C LEU A 268 16.37 -19.28 11.08
N PRO A 269 17.37 -20.04 11.58
CA PRO A 269 17.10 -21.02 12.65
C PRO A 269 16.56 -20.36 13.94
N LEU A 270 17.14 -19.22 14.34
CA LEU A 270 16.71 -18.49 15.52
C LEU A 270 15.32 -17.90 15.34
N LEU A 271 15.06 -17.28 14.18
CA LEU A 271 13.76 -16.70 13.85
C LEU A 271 12.66 -17.77 13.79
N THR A 272 12.95 -18.93 13.20
CA THR A 272 11.99 -20.04 13.15
C THR A 272 11.62 -20.51 14.55
N VAL A 273 12.61 -20.71 15.44
CA VAL A 273 12.35 -21.08 16.84
C VAL A 273 11.54 -20.00 17.56
N GLN A 274 11.86 -18.71 17.34
CA GLN A 274 11.14 -17.60 17.94
C GLN A 274 9.68 -17.51 17.47
N LEU A 275 9.43 -17.69 16.18
CA LEU A 275 8.08 -17.70 15.61
C LEU A 275 7.25 -18.86 16.14
N LEU A 276 7.81 -20.08 16.16
CA LEU A 276 7.15 -21.26 16.69
C LEU A 276 6.83 -21.11 18.20
N ALA A 277 7.80 -20.66 18.99
CA ALA A 277 7.58 -20.41 20.42
C ALA A 277 6.49 -19.35 20.64
N GLY A 278 6.50 -18.28 19.85
CA GLY A 278 5.47 -17.25 19.89
C GLY A 278 4.08 -17.77 19.52
N ALA A 279 3.98 -18.59 18.46
CA ALA A 279 2.73 -19.22 18.03
C ALA A 279 2.16 -20.15 19.12
N ILE A 280 2.99 -21.02 19.69
CA ILE A 280 2.59 -21.91 20.78
C ILE A 280 2.10 -21.09 22.00
N PHE A 281 2.85 -20.05 22.39
CA PHE A 281 2.45 -19.21 23.52
C PHE A 281 1.10 -18.54 23.31
N ARG A 282 0.87 -17.95 22.12
CA ARG A 282 -0.41 -17.31 21.77
C ARG A 282 -1.55 -18.32 21.69
N SER A 283 -1.31 -19.51 21.11
CA SER A 283 -2.30 -20.60 21.06
C SER A 283 -2.75 -20.98 22.46
N ILE A 284 -1.81 -21.18 23.38
CA ILE A 284 -2.11 -21.47 24.80
C ILE A 284 -2.90 -20.31 25.44
N ALA A 285 -2.49 -19.06 25.21
CA ALA A 285 -3.19 -17.90 25.74
C ALA A 285 -4.65 -17.81 25.24
N PHE A 286 -4.92 -18.11 23.96
CA PHE A 286 -6.26 -18.16 23.39
C PHE A 286 -7.11 -19.30 23.98
N LEU A 287 -6.52 -20.45 24.27
CA LEU A 287 -7.21 -21.54 24.98
C LEU A 287 -7.67 -21.10 26.38
N PHE A 288 -6.77 -20.42 27.13
CA PHE A 288 -7.14 -19.85 28.44
C PHE A 288 -8.22 -18.77 28.33
N ALA A 289 -8.20 -17.99 27.27
CA ALA A 289 -9.23 -17.00 26.96
C ALA A 289 -10.55 -17.61 26.46
N LYS A 290 -10.66 -18.95 26.36
CA LYS A 290 -11.80 -19.69 25.81
C LYS A 290 -12.13 -19.34 24.34
N LEU A 291 -11.10 -19.09 23.56
CA LEU A 291 -11.17 -18.76 22.12
C LEU A 291 -10.46 -19.86 21.28
N PRO A 292 -10.98 -21.12 21.26
CA PRO A 292 -10.27 -22.24 20.63
C PRO A 292 -10.10 -22.09 19.10
N GLY A 293 -10.97 -21.37 18.44
CA GLY A 293 -10.83 -21.06 17.01
C GLY A 293 -9.54 -20.26 16.72
N TYR A 294 -9.30 -19.20 17.50
CA TYR A 294 -8.08 -18.40 17.38
C TYR A 294 -6.83 -19.18 17.80
N ALA A 295 -6.94 -20.10 18.75
CA ALA A 295 -5.83 -20.97 19.16
C ALA A 295 -5.39 -21.89 18.00
N GLY A 296 -6.33 -22.42 17.22
CA GLY A 296 -6.05 -23.22 16.03
C GLY A 296 -5.41 -22.42 14.89
N ASP A 297 -5.75 -21.15 14.77
CA ASP A 297 -5.22 -20.26 13.73
C ASP A 297 -3.74 -19.86 13.95
N GLU A 298 -3.17 -20.16 15.14
CA GLU A 298 -1.78 -19.87 15.48
C GLU A 298 -0.80 -21.01 15.13
N ILE A 299 -1.30 -22.20 14.85
CA ILE A 299 -0.51 -23.42 14.61
C ILE A 299 -0.60 -23.82 13.14
#